data_d63904aada2638f88d8b0291e2fdd3cb
#
_entry.id   d63904aada2638f88d8b0291e2fdd3cb
#
_cell.length_a   1.000
_cell.length_b   1.000
_cell.length_c   1.000
_cell.angle_alpha   90.00
_cell.angle_beta   90.00
_cell.angle_gamma   90.00
#
_symmetry.space_group_name_H-M   'P 1'
#
loop_
_entity.id
_entity.type
_entity.pdbx_description
1 polymer ?
#
loop_
_entity_poly.entity_id
_entity_poly.type
_entity_poly.pdbx_seq_one_letter_code
_entity_poly.pdbx_strand_id
1 'polypeptide(L)'
;LGVEYMISGAIGKIGNAYTIDAKMFAVATGAAETMKSITYAGAVEGLIVEIEILAWDILSLDPPRALKRKRKQGVPDYSAAGVKSKSKAGALMRSMVLPGFGQLYSGRKISGFSFLLLEAGMIGMAAKSNSDYASFQTEYDTQLANYNAATVPADITSYKALVDQARADMTSANDQLTLFSAAAGGLWLINAIHAFLTGPDLADNASKLPIRLAYDPTLNQTQLRWEISL
;
A
#
# COMPACT_ATOMS: atom_id res chain seq x y z
N LEU A 1 -8.92 23.21 -45.06
CA LEU A 1 -9.53 23.62 -43.79
C LEU A 1 -8.59 24.65 -43.17
N GLY A 2 -8.97 25.97 -43.22
CA GLY A 2 -8.20 27.03 -42.58
C GLY A 2 -8.57 27.17 -41.10
N VAL A 3 -7.56 27.32 -40.25
CA VAL A 3 -7.76 27.65 -38.83
C VAL A 3 -7.94 29.18 -38.76
N GLU A 4 -9.06 29.63 -38.24
CA GLU A 4 -9.35 31.05 -38.12
C GLU A 4 -8.72 31.68 -36.86
N TYR A 5 -8.69 30.91 -35.75
CA TYR A 5 -8.19 31.37 -34.47
C TYR A 5 -7.21 30.40 -33.85
N MET A 6 -6.22 30.90 -33.15
CA MET A 6 -5.26 30.12 -32.34
C MET A 6 -5.29 30.62 -30.92
N ILE A 7 -5.29 29.70 -29.94
CA ILE A 7 -5.21 30.03 -28.52
C ILE A 7 -3.82 29.63 -28.01
N SER A 8 -3.15 30.58 -27.36
CA SER A 8 -1.87 30.35 -26.64
C SER A 8 -2.05 30.72 -25.18
N GLY A 9 -1.38 29.98 -24.29
CA GLY A 9 -1.46 30.24 -22.86
C GLY A 9 -0.13 30.00 -22.14
N ALA A 10 -0.02 30.59 -20.95
CA ALA A 10 1.11 30.39 -20.05
C ALA A 10 0.60 30.18 -18.61
N ILE A 11 1.31 29.36 -17.85
CA ILE A 11 1.05 29.14 -16.43
C ILE A 11 2.31 29.51 -15.66
N GLY A 12 2.19 30.48 -14.75
CA GLY A 12 3.23 30.88 -13.81
C GLY A 12 2.87 30.46 -12.39
N LYS A 13 3.87 30.23 -11.55
CA LYS A 13 3.68 29.96 -10.12
C LYS A 13 4.49 30.95 -9.29
N ILE A 14 3.83 31.62 -8.34
CA ILE A 14 4.47 32.54 -7.37
C ILE A 14 4.00 32.12 -5.97
N GLY A 15 4.90 31.55 -5.19
CA GLY A 15 4.56 30.98 -3.87
C GLY A 15 3.49 29.90 -4.00
N ASN A 16 2.33 30.08 -3.36
CA ASN A 16 1.18 29.17 -3.42
C ASN A 16 0.10 29.59 -4.43
N ALA A 17 0.37 30.64 -5.22
CA ALA A 17 -0.56 31.11 -6.24
C ALA A 17 -0.06 30.76 -7.65
N TYR A 18 -1.00 30.44 -8.52
CA TYR A 18 -0.77 30.18 -9.94
C TYR A 18 -1.44 31.29 -10.74
N THR A 19 -0.73 31.83 -11.74
CA THR A 19 -1.29 32.72 -12.73
C THR A 19 -1.43 32.00 -14.04
N ILE A 20 -2.62 32.04 -14.64
CA ILE A 20 -2.91 31.38 -15.92
C ILE A 20 -3.31 32.50 -16.88
N ASP A 21 -2.52 32.67 -17.92
CA ASP A 21 -2.77 33.64 -18.98
C ASP A 21 -3.17 32.90 -20.26
N ALA A 22 -4.19 33.36 -20.94
CA ALA A 22 -4.60 32.84 -22.23
C ALA A 22 -4.87 33.99 -23.20
N LYS A 23 -4.44 33.83 -24.45
CA LYS A 23 -4.63 34.79 -25.55
C LYS A 23 -5.17 34.08 -26.78
N MET A 24 -6.17 34.65 -27.40
CA MET A 24 -6.70 34.23 -28.68
C MET A 24 -6.27 35.18 -29.78
N PHE A 25 -5.72 34.66 -30.87
CA PHE A 25 -5.24 35.41 -32.01
C PHE A 25 -6.01 35.00 -33.26
N ALA A 26 -6.35 36.00 -34.08
CA ALA A 26 -6.81 35.74 -35.43
C ALA A 26 -5.62 35.32 -36.30
N VAL A 27 -5.67 34.14 -36.90
CA VAL A 27 -4.55 33.57 -37.69
C VAL A 27 -4.24 34.43 -38.92
N ALA A 28 -5.27 34.97 -39.55
CA ALA A 28 -5.11 35.80 -40.76
C ALA A 28 -4.34 37.09 -40.52
N THR A 29 -4.44 37.70 -39.34
CA THR A 29 -3.88 39.02 -39.04
C THR A 29 -2.80 38.99 -37.99
N GLY A 30 -2.68 37.90 -37.21
CA GLY A 30 -1.82 37.83 -36.06
C GLY A 30 -2.25 38.72 -34.88
N ALA A 31 -3.40 39.39 -34.99
CA ALA A 31 -3.90 40.28 -33.96
C ALA A 31 -4.48 39.51 -32.78
N ALA A 32 -4.19 39.96 -31.54
CA ALA A 32 -4.82 39.41 -30.34
C ALA A 32 -6.26 39.91 -30.24
N GLU A 33 -7.22 39.02 -30.33
CA GLU A 33 -8.65 39.31 -30.22
C GLU A 33 -9.15 39.34 -28.79
N THR A 34 -8.67 38.38 -27.99
CA THR A 34 -9.07 38.27 -26.58
C THR A 34 -7.87 37.84 -25.73
N MET A 35 -7.78 38.47 -24.56
CA MET A 35 -6.80 38.11 -23.55
C MET A 35 -7.50 37.99 -22.20
N LYS A 36 -7.24 36.89 -21.50
CA LYS A 36 -7.78 36.61 -20.16
C LYS A 36 -6.66 36.14 -19.26
N SER A 37 -6.66 36.62 -18.02
CA SER A 37 -5.72 36.20 -16.97
C SER A 37 -6.51 35.87 -15.71
N ILE A 38 -6.18 34.76 -15.07
CA ILE A 38 -6.75 34.39 -13.79
C ILE A 38 -5.63 34.06 -12.82
N THR A 39 -5.86 34.39 -11.55
CA THR A 39 -4.97 33.97 -10.45
C THR A 39 -5.72 32.97 -9.58
N TYR A 40 -5.12 31.82 -9.36
CA TYR A 40 -5.66 30.75 -8.55
C TYR A 40 -4.72 30.46 -7.39
N ALA A 41 -5.24 30.47 -6.15
CA ALA A 41 -4.51 30.09 -4.95
C ALA A 41 -5.13 28.80 -4.39
N GLY A 42 -4.43 27.70 -4.53
CA GLY A 42 -4.90 26.38 -4.09
C GLY A 42 -4.02 25.25 -4.56
N ALA A 43 -4.50 24.01 -4.38
CA ALA A 43 -3.80 22.82 -4.82
C ALA A 43 -3.72 22.77 -6.36
N VAL A 44 -2.64 22.19 -6.89
CA VAL A 44 -2.38 22.14 -8.35
C VAL A 44 -3.51 21.45 -9.13
N GLU A 45 -4.22 20.53 -8.49
CA GLU A 45 -5.36 19.81 -9.05
C GLU A 45 -6.53 20.75 -9.41
N GLY A 46 -6.64 21.88 -8.71
CA GLY A 46 -7.64 22.90 -8.97
C GLY A 46 -7.43 23.68 -10.25
N LEU A 47 -6.20 23.70 -10.76
CA LEU A 47 -5.88 24.38 -12.01
C LEU A 47 -6.68 23.83 -13.19
N ILE A 48 -7.01 22.53 -13.21
CA ILE A 48 -7.78 21.92 -14.31
C ILE A 48 -9.15 22.59 -14.43
N VAL A 49 -9.83 22.81 -13.30
CA VAL A 49 -11.15 23.46 -13.28
C VAL A 49 -11.05 24.92 -13.73
N GLU A 50 -10.00 25.62 -13.29
CA GLU A 50 -9.77 27.01 -13.69
C GLU A 50 -9.41 27.15 -15.17
N ILE A 51 -8.59 26.22 -15.72
CA ILE A 51 -8.27 26.17 -17.16
C ILE A 51 -9.52 25.88 -17.98
N GLU A 52 -10.36 24.93 -17.56
CA GLU A 52 -11.63 24.64 -18.23
C GLU A 52 -12.55 25.85 -18.25
N ILE A 53 -12.67 26.59 -17.15
CA ILE A 53 -13.46 27.84 -17.08
C ILE A 53 -12.86 28.89 -17.98
N LEU A 54 -11.54 29.08 -17.96
CA LEU A 54 -10.83 30.04 -18.79
C LEU A 54 -11.03 29.79 -20.28
N ALA A 55 -11.11 28.50 -20.69
CA ALA A 55 -11.39 28.10 -22.07
C ALA A 55 -12.79 28.56 -22.54
N TRP A 56 -13.79 28.59 -21.67
CA TRP A 56 -15.12 29.16 -21.96
C TRP A 56 -15.07 30.66 -21.98
N ASP A 57 -14.38 31.27 -21.01
CA ASP A 57 -14.31 32.72 -20.87
C ASP A 57 -13.57 33.39 -22.04
N ILE A 58 -12.53 32.74 -22.61
CA ILE A 58 -11.78 33.30 -23.76
C ILE A 58 -12.61 33.33 -25.04
N LEU A 59 -13.57 32.39 -25.16
CA LEU A 59 -14.52 32.36 -26.25
C LEU A 59 -15.75 33.23 -26.00
N SER A 60 -15.77 33.98 -24.88
CA SER A 60 -16.92 34.78 -24.43
C SER A 60 -18.21 33.95 -24.25
N LEU A 61 -18.05 32.68 -23.91
CA LEU A 61 -19.16 31.76 -23.66
C LEU A 61 -19.31 31.50 -22.16
N ASP A 62 -20.56 31.26 -21.74
CA ASP A 62 -20.85 31.02 -20.32
C ASP A 62 -20.50 29.57 -19.94
N PRO A 63 -19.62 29.35 -18.95
CA PRO A 63 -19.24 27.98 -18.53
C PRO A 63 -20.46 27.17 -18.02
N PRO A 64 -20.51 25.85 -18.26
CA PRO A 64 -21.60 24.99 -17.80
C PRO A 64 -21.80 25.08 -16.28
N ARG A 65 -23.06 25.02 -15.84
CA ARG A 65 -23.40 25.08 -14.39
C ARG A 65 -22.67 24.04 -13.56
N ALA A 66 -22.41 22.86 -14.12
CA ALA A 66 -21.66 21.81 -13.47
C ALA A 66 -20.20 22.24 -13.17
N LEU A 67 -19.56 22.95 -14.09
CA LEU A 67 -18.19 23.45 -13.95
C LEU A 67 -18.12 24.58 -12.92
N LYS A 68 -19.07 25.53 -12.97
CA LYS A 68 -19.22 26.60 -11.95
C LYS A 68 -19.45 26.03 -10.55
N ARG A 69 -20.17 24.89 -10.45
CA ARG A 69 -20.40 24.20 -9.18
C ARG A 69 -19.12 23.54 -8.67
N LYS A 70 -18.33 22.89 -9.53
CA LYS A 70 -17.02 22.32 -9.17
C LYS A 70 -16.10 23.39 -8.59
N ARG A 71 -16.04 24.57 -9.19
CA ARG A 71 -15.27 25.73 -8.69
C ARG A 71 -15.72 26.17 -7.30
N LYS A 72 -17.04 26.23 -7.04
CA LYS A 72 -17.60 26.64 -5.73
C LYS A 72 -17.43 25.60 -4.63
N GLN A 73 -17.42 24.33 -4.97
CA GLN A 73 -17.27 23.23 -4.01
C GLN A 73 -15.81 23.01 -3.57
N GLY A 74 -14.89 23.81 -4.11
CA GLY A 74 -13.47 23.51 -4.04
C GLY A 74 -13.17 22.29 -4.92
N VAL A 75 -11.91 22.14 -5.28
CA VAL A 75 -11.50 20.94 -6.00
C VAL A 75 -11.74 19.75 -5.08
N PRO A 76 -12.49 18.75 -5.50
CA PRO A 76 -12.43 17.47 -4.80
C PRO A 76 -10.96 17.13 -4.70
N ASP A 77 -10.52 16.78 -3.53
CA ASP A 77 -9.16 16.31 -3.32
C ASP A 77 -8.95 15.05 -4.19
N TYR A 78 -8.52 15.27 -5.44
CA TYR A 78 -8.21 14.20 -6.39
C TYR A 78 -7.01 13.39 -5.90
N SER A 79 -6.22 13.93 -4.95
CA SER A 79 -5.22 13.16 -4.22
C SER A 79 -5.88 12.15 -3.28
N ALA A 80 -7.11 12.45 -2.79
CA ALA A 80 -7.85 11.57 -1.89
C ALA A 80 -8.89 10.67 -2.60
N ALA A 81 -9.38 11.03 -3.78
CA ALA A 81 -10.59 10.41 -4.35
C ALA A 81 -10.36 9.29 -5.40
N GLY A 82 -9.14 8.92 -5.75
CA GLY A 82 -8.97 7.93 -6.82
C GLY A 82 -7.76 7.01 -6.75
N VAL A 83 -6.65 7.46 -6.26
CA VAL A 83 -5.49 6.59 -6.08
C VAL A 83 -5.11 6.64 -4.60
N LYS A 84 -5.64 5.69 -3.81
CA LYS A 84 -5.04 5.41 -2.50
C LYS A 84 -3.58 5.07 -2.77
N SER A 85 -2.72 6.09 -2.66
CA SER A 85 -1.29 5.92 -2.89
C SER A 85 -0.80 4.84 -1.93
N LYS A 86 -0.32 3.75 -2.49
CA LYS A 86 0.27 2.69 -1.69
C LYS A 86 1.50 3.26 -1.00
N SER A 87 1.70 2.95 0.27
CA SER A 87 2.82 3.46 1.06
C SER A 87 3.53 2.34 1.81
N LYS A 88 4.81 2.56 2.13
CA LYS A 88 5.59 1.65 3.00
C LYS A 88 4.92 1.43 4.35
N ALA A 89 4.44 2.49 4.98
CA ALA A 89 3.70 2.39 6.24
C ALA A 89 2.41 1.55 6.09
N GLY A 90 1.68 1.73 4.99
CA GLY A 90 0.50 0.93 4.67
C GLY A 90 0.82 -0.55 4.44
N ALA A 91 1.97 -0.89 3.88
CA ALA A 91 2.46 -2.26 3.73
C ALA A 91 2.85 -2.85 5.10
N LEU A 92 3.61 -2.10 5.92
CA LEU A 92 3.98 -2.50 7.28
C LEU A 92 2.75 -2.84 8.12
N MET A 93 1.79 -1.91 8.22
CA MET A 93 0.59 -2.10 9.05
C MET A 93 -0.21 -3.35 8.67
N ARG A 94 -0.32 -3.65 7.37
CA ARG A 94 -0.99 -4.87 6.90
C ARG A 94 -0.23 -6.14 7.25
N SER A 95 1.09 -6.11 7.18
CA SER A 95 1.94 -7.24 7.57
C SER A 95 1.98 -7.44 9.08
N MET A 96 1.75 -6.40 9.88
CA MET A 96 1.59 -6.52 11.33
C MET A 96 0.27 -7.20 11.72
N VAL A 97 -0.78 -7.06 10.91
CA VAL A 97 -2.07 -7.74 11.16
C VAL A 97 -2.04 -9.18 10.67
N LEU A 98 -1.51 -9.41 9.45
CA LEU A 98 -1.40 -10.74 8.88
C LEU A 98 -0.15 -10.85 8.00
N PRO A 99 0.76 -11.80 8.30
CA PRO A 99 1.98 -12.02 7.52
C PRO A 99 1.68 -12.21 6.03
N GLY A 100 2.47 -11.55 5.17
CA GLY A 100 2.30 -11.60 3.72
C GLY A 100 1.38 -10.53 3.13
N PHE A 101 0.47 -9.92 3.91
CA PHE A 101 -0.52 -8.97 3.38
C PHE A 101 0.10 -7.63 2.94
N GLY A 102 1.18 -7.20 3.56
CA GLY A 102 1.92 -6.02 3.13
C GLY A 102 2.57 -6.21 1.76
N GLN A 103 3.12 -7.41 1.50
CA GLN A 103 3.69 -7.78 0.21
C GLN A 103 2.61 -7.89 -0.87
N LEU A 104 1.46 -8.51 -0.56
CA LEU A 104 0.31 -8.57 -1.47
C LEU A 104 -0.20 -7.17 -1.81
N TYR A 105 -0.34 -6.30 -0.81
CA TYR A 105 -0.70 -4.90 -1.00
C TYR A 105 0.30 -4.17 -1.91
N SER A 106 1.58 -4.47 -1.80
CA SER A 106 2.65 -3.92 -2.64
C SER A 106 2.72 -4.54 -4.05
N GLY A 107 1.85 -5.52 -4.36
CA GLY A 107 1.83 -6.23 -5.64
C GLY A 107 2.82 -7.40 -5.74
N ARG A 108 3.54 -7.72 -4.66
CA ARG A 108 4.53 -8.80 -4.58
C ARG A 108 3.86 -10.12 -4.19
N LYS A 109 3.11 -10.71 -5.12
CA LYS A 109 2.26 -11.87 -4.86
C LYS A 109 3.05 -13.09 -4.35
N ILE A 110 4.15 -13.44 -5.02
CA ILE A 110 4.97 -14.60 -4.65
C ILE A 110 5.49 -14.45 -3.22
N SER A 111 6.13 -13.34 -2.90
CA SER A 111 6.64 -13.05 -1.55
C SER A 111 5.52 -13.05 -0.50
N GLY A 112 4.36 -12.45 -0.82
CA GLY A 112 3.21 -12.43 0.09
C GLY A 112 2.69 -13.82 0.43
N PHE A 113 2.49 -14.66 -0.58
CA PHE A 113 2.04 -16.04 -0.35
C PHE A 113 3.09 -16.89 0.34
N SER A 114 4.40 -16.70 0.06
CA SER A 114 5.47 -17.41 0.74
C SER A 114 5.48 -17.14 2.25
N PHE A 115 5.40 -15.87 2.66
CA PHE A 115 5.31 -15.53 4.08
C PHE A 115 4.06 -16.09 4.74
N LEU A 116 2.92 -16.01 4.07
CA LEU A 116 1.66 -16.55 4.59
C LEU A 116 1.71 -18.07 4.80
N LEU A 117 2.25 -18.81 3.84
CA LEU A 117 2.38 -20.26 3.95
C LEU A 117 3.39 -20.69 5.03
N LEU A 118 4.55 -20.01 5.11
CA LEU A 118 5.55 -20.29 6.13
C LEU A 118 5.00 -20.02 7.53
N GLU A 119 4.31 -18.90 7.72
CA GLU A 119 3.70 -18.54 9.01
C GLU A 119 2.61 -19.52 9.41
N ALA A 120 1.72 -19.88 8.48
CA ALA A 120 0.68 -20.88 8.72
C ALA A 120 1.29 -22.26 9.08
N GLY A 121 2.39 -22.62 8.44
CA GLY A 121 3.15 -23.83 8.76
C GLY A 121 3.70 -23.81 10.20
N MET A 122 4.37 -22.72 10.60
CA MET A 122 4.93 -22.58 11.95
C MET A 122 3.83 -22.60 13.04
N ILE A 123 2.74 -21.87 12.80
CA ILE A 123 1.58 -21.86 13.72
C ILE A 123 0.95 -23.26 13.79
N GLY A 124 0.80 -23.94 12.66
CA GLY A 124 0.26 -25.29 12.62
C GLY A 124 1.13 -26.30 13.39
N MET A 125 2.45 -26.19 13.26
CA MET A 125 3.39 -27.04 14.02
C MET A 125 3.34 -26.70 15.52
N ALA A 126 3.27 -25.44 15.91
CA ALA A 126 3.12 -25.04 17.29
C ALA A 126 1.80 -25.58 17.89
N ALA A 127 0.69 -25.47 17.16
CA ALA A 127 -0.61 -25.99 17.58
C ALA A 127 -0.58 -27.52 17.76
N LYS A 128 0.09 -28.24 16.84
CA LYS A 128 0.29 -29.68 16.96
C LYS A 128 1.11 -30.02 18.20
N SER A 129 2.25 -29.38 18.40
CA SER A 129 3.10 -29.61 19.57
C SER A 129 2.38 -29.32 20.89
N ASN A 130 1.51 -28.31 20.92
CA ASN A 130 0.66 -28.04 22.10
C ASN A 130 -0.36 -29.16 22.35
N SER A 131 -0.96 -29.71 21.29
CA SER A 131 -1.86 -30.85 21.40
C SER A 131 -1.13 -32.13 21.87
N ASP A 132 0.07 -32.38 21.31
CA ASP A 132 0.93 -33.51 21.69
C ASP A 132 1.34 -33.38 23.17
N TYR A 133 1.72 -32.18 23.63
CA TYR A 133 2.04 -31.92 25.03
C TYR A 133 0.87 -32.26 25.96
N ALA A 134 -0.34 -31.82 25.64
CA ALA A 134 -1.53 -32.11 26.45
C ALA A 134 -1.85 -33.61 26.50
N SER A 135 -1.63 -34.31 25.39
CA SER A 135 -1.79 -35.77 25.30
C SER A 135 -0.78 -36.49 26.16
N PHE A 136 0.49 -36.14 26.04
CA PHE A 136 1.58 -36.76 26.82
C PHE A 136 1.47 -36.40 28.31
N GLN A 137 0.96 -35.23 28.66
CA GLN A 137 0.65 -34.87 30.05
C GLN A 137 -0.40 -35.81 30.64
N THR A 138 -1.48 -36.09 29.90
CA THR A 138 -2.52 -37.03 30.33
C THR A 138 -1.95 -38.45 30.50
N GLU A 139 -1.09 -38.91 29.58
CA GLU A 139 -0.42 -40.19 29.68
C GLU A 139 0.50 -40.23 30.89
N TYR A 140 1.32 -39.19 31.11
CA TYR A 140 2.18 -39.09 32.31
C TYR A 140 1.38 -39.18 33.60
N ASP A 141 0.28 -38.46 33.74
CA ASP A 141 -0.57 -38.48 34.94
C ASP A 141 -1.16 -39.89 35.17
N THR A 142 -1.58 -40.54 34.08
CA THR A 142 -2.13 -41.91 34.12
C THR A 142 -1.08 -42.92 34.56
N GLN A 143 0.10 -42.89 33.98
CA GLN A 143 1.18 -43.84 34.33
C GLN A 143 1.76 -43.56 35.70
N LEU A 144 1.79 -42.30 36.14
CA LEU A 144 2.17 -41.94 37.50
C LEU A 144 1.18 -42.45 38.54
N ALA A 145 -0.11 -42.41 38.27
CA ALA A 145 -1.13 -42.98 39.12
C ALA A 145 -0.97 -44.52 39.23
N ASN A 146 -0.76 -45.19 38.10
CA ASN A 146 -0.49 -46.66 38.06
C ASN A 146 0.80 -47.01 38.82
N TYR A 147 1.88 -46.23 38.63
CA TYR A 147 3.12 -46.43 39.38
C TYR A 147 2.92 -46.32 40.90
N ASN A 148 2.18 -45.28 41.34
CA ASN A 148 1.92 -45.07 42.76
C ASN A 148 1.01 -46.14 43.39
N ALA A 149 0.17 -46.79 42.59
CA ALA A 149 -0.72 -47.88 43.03
C ALA A 149 -0.05 -49.24 42.98
N ALA A 150 1.08 -49.41 42.30
CA ALA A 150 1.73 -50.71 42.11
C ALA A 150 2.37 -51.19 43.41
N THR A 151 2.11 -52.45 43.71
CA THR A 151 2.68 -53.14 44.91
C THR A 151 3.62 -54.26 44.53
N VAL A 152 3.57 -54.73 43.28
CA VAL A 152 4.40 -55.82 42.75
C VAL A 152 5.71 -55.22 42.17
N PRO A 153 6.90 -55.73 42.50
CA PRO A 153 8.16 -55.17 42.02
C PRO A 153 8.30 -55.08 40.49
N ALA A 154 7.76 -56.07 39.77
CA ALA A 154 7.76 -56.07 38.31
C ALA A 154 6.91 -54.94 37.73
N ASP A 155 5.72 -54.68 38.30
CA ASP A 155 4.80 -53.60 37.89
C ASP A 155 5.41 -52.23 38.21
N ILE A 156 6.02 -52.07 39.37
CA ILE A 156 6.73 -50.83 39.75
C ILE A 156 7.79 -50.48 38.72
N THR A 157 8.60 -51.45 38.29
CA THR A 157 9.64 -51.23 37.28
C THR A 157 9.06 -50.86 35.92
N SER A 158 7.98 -51.56 35.51
CA SER A 158 7.31 -51.34 34.24
C SER A 158 6.65 -49.94 34.19
N TYR A 159 5.84 -49.60 35.20
CA TYR A 159 5.19 -48.28 35.26
C TYR A 159 6.17 -47.16 35.38
N LYS A 160 7.31 -47.35 36.12
CA LYS A 160 8.36 -46.34 36.17
C LYS A 160 8.91 -46.02 34.78
N ALA A 161 9.19 -47.06 33.97
CA ALA A 161 9.67 -46.86 32.61
C ALA A 161 8.65 -46.10 31.73
N LEU A 162 7.35 -46.37 31.88
CA LEU A 162 6.28 -45.62 31.15
C LEU A 162 6.15 -44.19 31.63
N VAL A 163 6.29 -43.89 32.92
CA VAL A 163 6.33 -42.53 33.45
C VAL A 163 7.52 -41.78 32.90
N ASP A 164 8.70 -42.37 32.90
CA ASP A 164 9.92 -41.76 32.39
C ASP A 164 9.80 -41.47 30.88
N GLN A 165 9.20 -42.38 30.11
CA GLN A 165 8.93 -42.21 28.68
C GLN A 165 7.93 -41.06 28.44
N ALA A 166 6.76 -41.08 29.08
CA ALA A 166 5.74 -40.05 28.91
C ALA A 166 6.25 -38.63 29.29
N ARG A 167 7.11 -38.57 30.32
CA ARG A 167 7.79 -37.34 30.70
C ARG A 167 8.75 -36.84 29.62
N ALA A 168 9.53 -37.73 29.01
CA ALA A 168 10.43 -37.38 27.92
C ALA A 168 9.67 -36.84 26.68
N ASP A 169 8.56 -37.52 26.32
CA ASP A 169 7.71 -37.16 25.20
C ASP A 169 7.03 -35.79 25.45
N MET A 170 6.52 -35.56 26.67
CA MET A 170 5.96 -34.26 27.09
C MET A 170 7.01 -33.15 27.01
N THR A 171 8.25 -33.39 27.47
CA THR A 171 9.35 -32.42 27.39
C THR A 171 9.68 -32.11 25.94
N SER A 172 9.81 -33.15 25.09
CA SER A 172 10.07 -32.96 23.65
C SER A 172 8.97 -32.15 22.96
N ALA A 173 7.70 -32.41 23.26
CA ALA A 173 6.58 -31.66 22.71
C ALA A 173 6.60 -30.15 23.16
N ASN A 174 6.97 -29.91 24.44
CA ASN A 174 7.12 -28.56 24.96
C ASN A 174 8.28 -27.80 24.27
N ASP A 175 9.41 -28.47 24.05
CA ASP A 175 10.55 -27.88 23.34
C ASP A 175 10.20 -27.53 21.91
N GLN A 176 9.46 -28.40 21.22
CA GLN A 176 8.95 -28.15 19.86
C GLN A 176 7.95 -27.00 19.85
N LEU A 177 7.01 -26.93 20.81
CA LEU A 177 6.08 -25.81 20.96
C LEU A 177 6.83 -24.49 21.11
N THR A 178 7.81 -24.46 21.97
CA THR A 178 8.65 -23.27 22.21
C THR A 178 9.40 -22.87 20.93
N LEU A 179 10.02 -23.84 20.25
CA LEU A 179 10.76 -23.62 19.01
C LEU A 179 9.86 -23.02 17.91
N PHE A 180 8.73 -23.66 17.64
CA PHE A 180 7.82 -23.22 16.56
C PHE A 180 7.13 -21.89 16.89
N SER A 181 6.80 -21.63 18.15
CA SER A 181 6.26 -20.35 18.60
C SER A 181 7.28 -19.21 18.45
N ALA A 182 8.53 -19.45 18.85
CA ALA A 182 9.61 -18.47 18.65
C ALA A 182 9.92 -18.24 17.16
N ALA A 183 9.92 -19.30 16.35
CA ALA A 183 10.12 -19.23 14.91
C ALA A 183 8.99 -18.43 14.22
N ALA A 184 7.74 -18.64 14.60
CA ALA A 184 6.60 -17.87 14.10
C ALA A 184 6.73 -16.39 14.45
N GLY A 185 7.01 -16.05 15.72
CA GLY A 185 7.21 -14.66 16.13
C GLY A 185 8.37 -13.98 15.39
N GLY A 186 9.48 -14.69 15.22
CA GLY A 186 10.65 -14.20 14.47
C GLY A 186 10.32 -13.98 12.98
N LEU A 187 9.66 -14.94 12.35
CA LEU A 187 9.24 -14.85 10.95
C LEU A 187 8.26 -13.68 10.72
N TRP A 188 7.31 -13.50 11.64
CA TRP A 188 6.38 -12.37 11.60
C TRP A 188 7.10 -11.02 11.64
N LEU A 189 8.07 -10.87 12.54
CA LEU A 189 8.87 -9.64 12.63
C LEU A 189 9.67 -9.39 11.34
N ILE A 190 10.34 -10.42 10.81
CA ILE A 190 11.07 -10.36 9.54
C ILE A 190 10.12 -9.96 8.41
N ASN A 191 8.93 -10.55 8.35
CA ASN A 191 7.92 -10.22 7.35
C ASN A 191 7.47 -8.75 7.43
N ALA A 192 7.23 -8.23 8.63
CA ALA A 192 6.83 -6.83 8.83
C ALA A 192 7.92 -5.86 8.37
N ILE A 193 9.18 -6.11 8.74
CA ILE A 193 10.35 -5.33 8.30
C ILE A 193 10.49 -5.41 6.78
N HIS A 194 10.42 -6.61 6.19
CA HIS A 194 10.51 -6.80 4.75
C HIS A 194 9.39 -6.06 4.00
N ALA A 195 8.15 -6.08 4.51
CA ALA A 195 7.03 -5.34 3.92
C ALA A 195 7.28 -3.82 3.92
N PHE A 196 7.87 -3.29 4.98
CA PHE A 196 8.24 -1.87 5.06
C PHE A 196 9.35 -1.52 4.08
N LEU A 197 10.45 -2.27 4.07
CA LEU A 197 11.61 -2.00 3.22
C LEU A 197 11.28 -2.11 1.72
N THR A 198 10.42 -3.06 1.37
CA THR A 198 10.05 -3.34 -0.02
C THR A 198 8.70 -2.74 -0.44
N GLY A 199 8.04 -2.04 0.47
CA GLY A 199 6.79 -1.32 0.20
C GLY A 199 6.97 -0.19 -0.80
N PRO A 200 5.89 0.22 -1.48
CA PRO A 200 5.95 1.26 -2.50
C PRO A 200 6.26 2.62 -1.87
N ASP A 201 7.20 3.36 -2.49
CA ASP A 201 7.46 4.75 -2.16
C ASP A 201 6.38 5.66 -2.76
N LEU A 202 6.10 6.78 -2.08
CA LEU A 202 5.20 7.81 -2.61
C LEU A 202 5.70 8.37 -3.95
N ALA A 203 7.03 8.40 -4.16
CA ALA A 203 7.66 8.81 -5.41
C ALA A 203 7.37 7.85 -6.57
N ASP A 204 7.31 6.53 -6.33
CA ASP A 204 6.98 5.53 -7.35
C ASP A 204 5.54 5.68 -7.87
N ASN A 205 4.64 6.20 -7.05
CA ASN A 205 3.27 6.46 -7.45
C ASN A 205 3.15 7.72 -8.32
N ALA A 206 4.01 8.70 -8.12
CA ALA A 206 4.09 9.90 -8.96
C ALA A 206 4.65 9.59 -10.36
N SER A 207 5.54 8.61 -10.49
CA SER A 207 6.10 8.19 -11.79
C SER A 207 5.10 7.43 -12.68
N LYS A 208 3.98 6.98 -12.13
CA LYS A 208 2.91 6.26 -12.86
C LYS A 208 1.78 7.17 -13.34
N LEU A 209 1.87 8.46 -13.10
CA LEU A 209 0.95 9.41 -13.68
C LEU A 209 1.18 9.45 -15.19
N PRO A 210 0.12 9.38 -16.02
CA PRO A 210 0.25 9.45 -17.49
C PRO A 210 0.72 10.83 -17.97
N ILE A 211 0.94 11.75 -17.05
CA ILE A 211 1.33 13.13 -17.31
C ILE A 211 2.67 13.40 -16.64
N ARG A 212 3.69 13.74 -17.42
CA ARG A 212 5.00 14.16 -16.92
C ARG A 212 5.29 15.59 -17.31
N LEU A 213 5.80 16.37 -16.36
CA LEU A 213 6.42 17.66 -16.65
C LEU A 213 7.87 17.40 -17.08
N ALA A 214 8.21 17.64 -18.33
CA ALA A 214 9.54 17.56 -18.85
C ALA A 214 10.05 18.96 -19.18
N TYR A 215 11.21 19.35 -18.66
CA TYR A 215 11.88 20.56 -19.05
C TYR A 215 12.67 20.32 -20.32
N ASP A 216 12.39 21.12 -21.37
CA ASP A 216 13.16 21.12 -22.60
C ASP A 216 14.21 22.24 -22.52
N PRO A 217 15.51 21.90 -22.36
CA PRO A 217 16.55 22.90 -22.22
C PRO A 217 16.82 23.66 -23.54
N THR A 218 16.43 23.11 -24.70
CA THR A 218 16.66 23.75 -25.99
C THR A 218 15.66 24.87 -26.25
N LEU A 219 14.45 24.74 -25.74
CA LEU A 219 13.37 25.71 -25.86
C LEU A 219 13.20 26.56 -24.58
N ASN A 220 13.98 26.27 -23.53
CA ASN A 220 13.86 26.87 -22.20
C ASN A 220 12.41 26.86 -21.67
N GLN A 221 11.68 25.75 -21.92
CA GLN A 221 10.27 25.62 -21.61
C GLN A 221 10.00 24.30 -20.89
N THR A 222 9.05 24.35 -19.94
CA THR A 222 8.51 23.14 -19.32
C THR A 222 7.34 22.64 -20.15
N GLN A 223 7.47 21.44 -20.70
CA GLN A 223 6.45 20.78 -21.50
C GLN A 223 5.67 19.76 -20.67
N LEU A 224 4.38 19.70 -20.88
CA LEU A 224 3.49 18.68 -20.32
C LEU A 224 3.44 17.51 -21.32
N ARG A 225 4.09 16.41 -20.98
CA ARG A 225 4.14 15.22 -21.82
C ARG A 225 3.13 14.19 -21.35
N TRP A 226 2.25 13.79 -22.24
CA TRP A 226 1.29 12.72 -22.00
C TRP A 226 1.85 11.41 -22.56
N GLU A 227 2.07 10.42 -21.70
CA GLU A 227 2.44 9.07 -22.12
C GLU A 227 1.22 8.15 -22.01
N ILE A 228 0.68 7.73 -23.14
CA ILE A 228 -0.33 6.68 -23.21
C ILE A 228 0.45 5.38 -23.50
N SER A 229 0.55 4.48 -22.53
CA SER A 229 0.98 3.11 -22.80
C SER A 229 -0.21 2.33 -23.35
N LEU A 230 -0.13 1.97 -24.62
CA LEU A 230 -1.04 1.05 -25.29
C LEU A 230 -0.79 -0.39 -24.83
#